data_90dc632dc86a67f17cbd53046d71c7f0
#
_entry.id   90dc632dc86a67f17cbd53046d71c7f0
#
_cell.length_a   1.000
_cell.length_b   1.000
_cell.length_c   1.000
_cell.angle_alpha   90.00
_cell.angle_beta   90.00
_cell.angle_gamma   90.00
#
_symmetry.space_group_name_H-M   'P 1'
#
loop_
_entity.id
_entity.type
_entity.pdbx_description
1 polymer ?
#
loop_
_entity_poly.entity_id
_entity_poly.type
_entity_poly.pdbx_seq_one_letter_code
_entity_poly.pdbx_strand_id
1 'polypeptide(L)' 'MIKEYLITYEKKKYTGHYFETTIHQIIIPAHTLFDAVDYAHNTLELAGIKEVRLP' A
#
# COMPACT_ATOMS: atom_id res chain seq x y z
N MET A 1 1.76 15.26 -15.10
CA MET A 1 2.35 13.98 -15.58
C MET A 1 2.06 12.88 -14.58
N ILE A 2 1.60 11.75 -15.05
CA ILE A 2 1.33 10.60 -14.18
C ILE A 2 2.64 9.87 -13.90
N LYS A 3 2.89 9.59 -12.62
CA LYS A 3 4.04 8.82 -12.17
C LYS A 3 3.55 7.51 -11.58
N GLU A 4 4.42 6.52 -11.57
CA GLU A 4 4.12 5.25 -10.91
C GLU A 4 4.75 5.25 -9.53
N TYR A 5 3.93 5.04 -8.50
CA TYR A 5 4.40 4.99 -7.11
C TYR A 5 4.38 3.57 -6.61
N LEU A 6 5.48 3.16 -6.00
CA LEU A 6 5.59 1.85 -5.36
C LEU A 6 5.15 1.98 -3.90
N ILE A 7 4.11 1.26 -3.56
CA ILE A 7 3.56 1.26 -2.20
C ILE A 7 3.85 -0.07 -1.54
N THR A 8 4.52 -0.02 -0.40
CA THR A 8 4.80 -1.17 0.44
C THR A 8 3.83 -1.15 1.61
N TYR A 9 3.10 -2.24 1.80
CA TYR A 9 2.11 -2.34 2.87
C TYR A 9 2.13 -3.70 3.52
N GLU A 10 1.59 -3.75 4.73
CA GLU A 10 1.46 -4.99 5.50
C GLU A 10 0.04 -5.53 5.41
N LYS A 11 -0.07 -6.85 5.35
CA LYS A 11 -1.31 -7.56 5.59
C LYS A 11 -1.15 -8.43 6.81
N LYS A 12 -2.17 -8.42 7.68
CA LYS A 12 -2.22 -9.31 8.83
C LYS A 12 -3.29 -10.36 8.60
N LYS A 13 -2.94 -11.60 8.92
CA LYS A 13 -3.86 -12.72 8.83
C LYS A 13 -3.90 -13.45 10.16
N TYR A 14 -5.09 -13.64 10.69
CA TYR A 14 -5.28 -14.41 11.93
C TYR A 14 -5.38 -15.89 11.60
N THR A 15 -4.52 -16.69 12.24
CA THR A 15 -4.44 -18.12 11.97
C THR A 15 -5.11 -18.98 13.04
N GLY A 16 -5.80 -18.36 13.99
CA GLY A 16 -6.45 -19.06 15.11
C GLY A 16 -5.66 -18.98 16.41
N HIS A 17 -4.35 -18.85 16.34
CA HIS A 17 -3.47 -18.76 17.50
C HIS A 17 -2.62 -17.51 17.51
N TYR A 18 -2.31 -16.96 16.33
CA TYR A 18 -1.45 -15.79 16.19
C TYR A 18 -1.76 -15.06 14.89
N PHE A 19 -1.25 -13.85 14.76
CA PHE A 19 -1.34 -13.08 13.53
C PHE A 19 -0.08 -13.31 12.70
N GLU A 20 -0.27 -13.63 11.43
CA GLU A 20 0.81 -13.62 10.46
C GLU A 20 0.83 -12.27 9.77
N THR A 21 2.01 -11.69 9.64
CA THR A 21 2.20 -10.43 8.91
C THR A 21 2.97 -10.72 7.64
N THR A 22 2.43 -10.29 6.51
CA THR A 22 3.09 -10.39 5.22
C THR A 22 3.28 -9.01 4.63
N ILE A 23 4.38 -8.83 3.89
CA ILE A 23 4.70 -7.57 3.23
C ILE A 23 4.36 -7.71 1.75
N HIS A 24 3.66 -6.74 1.23
CA HIS A 24 3.25 -6.70 -0.17
C HIS A 24 3.65 -5.38 -0.79
N GLN A 25 3.80 -5.38 -2.11
CA GLN A 25 4.09 -4.18 -2.88
C GLN A 25 3.10 -4.07 -4.04
N ILE A 26 2.70 -2.85 -4.35
CA ILE A 26 1.82 -2.56 -5.46
C ILE A 26 2.27 -1.26 -6.12
N ILE A 27 2.07 -1.15 -7.43
CA ILE A 27 2.36 0.07 -8.17
C ILE A 27 1.05 0.78 -8.47
N ILE A 28 0.97 2.05 -8.11
CA ILE A 28 -0.21 2.87 -8.33
C ILE A 28 0.19 4.09 -9.16
N PRO A 29 -0.41 4.27 -10.35
CA PRO A 29 -0.19 5.49 -11.13
C PRO A 29 -0.97 6.65 -10.51
N ALA A 30 -0.30 7.77 -10.33
CA ALA A 30 -0.92 8.97 -9.77
C ALA A 30 -0.11 10.21 -10.15
N HIS A 31 -0.72 11.39 -10.03
CA HIS A 31 -0.04 12.65 -10.32
C HIS A 31 0.90 13.07 -9.20
N THR A 32 0.53 12.79 -7.96
CA THR A 32 1.30 13.15 -6.79
C THR A 32 1.37 11.98 -5.81
N LEU A 33 2.31 12.06 -4.89
CA LEU A 33 2.45 11.07 -3.83
C LEU A 33 1.17 11.01 -2.97
N PHE A 34 0.57 12.17 -2.67
CA PHE A 34 -0.67 12.22 -1.91
C PHE A 34 -1.81 11.53 -2.63
N ASP A 35 -1.91 11.69 -3.94
CA ASP A 35 -2.94 11.01 -4.73
C ASP A 35 -2.77 9.50 -4.68
N ALA A 36 -1.53 9.02 -4.74
CA ALA A 36 -1.24 7.59 -4.65
C ALA A 36 -1.63 7.02 -3.28
N VAL A 37 -1.26 7.72 -2.21
CA VAL A 37 -1.60 7.31 -0.84
C VAL A 37 -3.11 7.32 -0.64
N ASP A 38 -3.77 8.38 -1.09
CA ASP A 38 -5.20 8.54 -0.96
C ASP A 38 -5.95 7.42 -1.68
N TYR A 39 -5.55 7.11 -2.91
CA TYR A 39 -6.11 6.02 -3.68
C TYR A 39 -5.93 4.68 -2.97
N ALA A 40 -4.71 4.41 -2.48
CA ALA A 40 -4.41 3.17 -1.78
C ALA A 40 -5.27 3.02 -0.51
N HIS A 41 -5.41 4.10 0.24
CA HIS A 41 -6.13 4.08 1.51
C HIS A 41 -7.64 4.01 1.32
N ASN A 42 -8.19 4.83 0.43
CA ASN A 42 -9.64 4.97 0.28
C ASN A 42 -10.26 4.02 -0.74
N THR A 43 -9.58 3.75 -1.85
CA THR A 43 -10.13 2.91 -2.93
C THR A 43 -9.74 1.46 -2.77
N LEU A 44 -8.47 1.19 -2.46
CA LEU A 44 -7.97 -0.17 -2.27
C LEU A 44 -8.09 -0.63 -0.82
N GLU A 45 -8.43 0.29 0.08
CA GLU A 45 -8.61 -0.01 1.51
C GLU A 45 -7.39 -0.69 2.14
N LEU A 46 -6.20 -0.30 1.68
CA LEU A 46 -4.96 -0.85 2.22
C LEU A 46 -4.68 -0.26 3.59
N ALA A 47 -4.50 -1.13 4.57
CA ALA A 47 -4.06 -0.76 5.90
C ALA A 47 -2.57 -1.08 6.04
N GLY A 48 -1.90 -0.41 6.98
CA GLY A 48 -0.51 -0.71 7.25
C GLY A 48 0.46 -0.31 6.14
N ILE A 49 0.18 0.81 5.47
CA ILE A 49 1.10 1.36 4.47
C ILE A 49 2.39 1.77 5.18
N LYS A 50 3.51 1.19 4.77
CA LYS A 50 4.82 1.45 5.36
C LYS A 50 5.64 2.46 4.59
N GLU A 51 5.56 2.41 3.26
CA GLU A 51 6.40 3.24 2.41
C GLU A 51 5.68 3.53 1.10
N VAL A 52 5.87 4.74 0.61
CA VAL A 52 5.42 5.15 -0.72
C VAL A 52 6.58 5.86 -1.38
N ARG A 53 7.01 5.39 -2.52
CA ARG A 53 8.16 5.99 -3.21
C ARG A 53 8.06 5.78 -4.71
N LEU A 54 8.86 6.52 -5.44
CA LEU A 54 9.08 6.26 -6.86
C LEU A 54 10.01 5.04 -6.98
N PRO A 55 9.71 4.14 -7.92
CA PRO A 55 10.56 2.96 -8.15
C PRO A 55 11.97 3.36 -8.60
#